data_67a174e9945677b909f5b4eb0b65e7c6
#
_entry.id   67a174e9945677b909f5b4eb0b65e7c6
#
_cell.length_a   1.000
_cell.length_b   1.000
_cell.length_c   1.000
_cell.angle_alpha   90.00
_cell.angle_beta   90.00
_cell.angle_gamma   90.00
#
_symmetry.space_group_name_H-M   'P 1'
#
loop_
_entity.id
_entity.type
_entity.pdbx_description
1 polymer ?
#
loop_
_entity_poly.entity_id
_entity_poly.type
_entity_poly.pdbx_seq_one_letter_code
_entity_poly.pdbx_strand_id
1 'polypeptide(L)'
;MSMRIGLGFDSHAFKPDVPLVIGGLKIDHPEGLAGHSDGDLLLHAITDALLGAVSAGDIGTFFPPSDPKWKNADSTIFLQTALEEIALAGYKIVNIDCVLIMHRPKIVPLAGEMRERVADLLSIDVNNVSIKGKTPEGLTQDGTAVAHVVVLLESIDLPNEHKKLTLHADLPDEADIDAALAAVAKPRDISALGRKLPTFDTDDLT
;
A
#
# COMPACT_ATOMS: atom_id res chain seq x y z
N MET A 1 -18.02 -4.55 -15.16
CA MET A 1 -17.10 -4.06 -14.11
C MET A 1 -16.75 -5.25 -13.23
N SER A 2 -15.49 -5.65 -13.15
CA SER A 2 -15.01 -6.74 -12.31
C SER A 2 -14.34 -6.14 -11.07
N MET A 3 -14.49 -6.78 -9.92
CA MET A 3 -13.87 -6.35 -8.65
C MET A 3 -12.90 -7.43 -8.20
N ARG A 4 -11.79 -7.01 -7.57
CA ARG A 4 -10.81 -7.90 -6.94
C ARG A 4 -10.46 -7.40 -5.56
N ILE A 5 -10.17 -8.32 -4.66
CA ILE A 5 -9.71 -8.05 -3.31
C ILE A 5 -8.33 -8.66 -3.16
N GLY A 6 -7.41 -7.92 -2.56
CA GLY A 6 -6.12 -8.42 -2.13
C GLY A 6 -5.93 -8.25 -0.62
N LEU A 7 -5.25 -9.20 0.00
CA LEU A 7 -4.83 -9.17 1.38
C LEU A 7 -3.30 -9.18 1.42
N GLY A 8 -2.72 -8.20 2.13
CA GLY A 8 -1.30 -8.15 2.42
C GLY A 8 -1.05 -8.25 3.91
N PHE A 9 0.04 -8.91 4.25
CA PHE A 9 0.52 -9.08 5.61
C PHE A 9 2.03 -8.95 5.63
N ASP A 10 2.55 -8.17 6.59
CA ASP A 10 3.98 -8.15 6.86
C ASP A 10 4.25 -7.96 8.35
N SER A 11 5.43 -8.39 8.80
CA SER A 11 5.85 -8.26 10.19
C SER A 11 7.36 -8.09 10.31
N HIS A 12 7.77 -7.11 11.09
CA HIS A 12 9.18 -6.80 11.34
C HIS A 12 9.46 -6.64 12.82
N ALA A 13 10.65 -7.09 13.25
CA ALA A 13 11.14 -6.81 14.59
C ALA A 13 11.70 -5.39 14.67
N PHE A 14 11.52 -4.71 15.79
CA PHE A 14 12.23 -3.46 16.08
C PHE A 14 13.72 -3.72 16.29
N LYS A 15 14.53 -2.78 15.82
CA LYS A 15 15.98 -2.83 15.89
C LYS A 15 16.54 -1.45 16.23
N PRO A 16 17.46 -1.34 17.23
CA PRO A 16 18.15 -0.11 17.52
C PRO A 16 19.00 0.40 16.36
N ASP A 17 19.25 1.69 16.33
CA ASP A 17 20.16 2.35 15.39
C ASP A 17 19.76 2.20 13.91
N VAL A 18 18.48 1.95 13.63
CA VAL A 18 17.90 1.91 12.28
C VAL A 18 16.80 2.98 12.21
N PRO A 19 16.72 3.78 11.14
CA PRO A 19 15.62 4.72 10.94
C PRO A 19 14.28 3.99 10.91
N LEU A 20 13.26 4.59 11.56
CA LEU A 20 11.89 4.07 11.46
C LEU A 20 11.20 4.72 10.26
N VAL A 21 10.79 3.88 9.31
CA VAL A 21 9.98 4.28 8.16
C VAL A 21 8.72 3.45 8.13
N ILE A 22 7.55 4.07 8.03
CA ILE A 22 6.25 3.39 7.92
C ILE A 22 5.35 4.18 6.95
N GLY A 23 4.93 3.55 5.86
CA GLY A 23 4.10 4.17 4.82
C GLY A 23 4.82 5.29 4.06
N GLY A 24 6.14 5.18 3.89
CA GLY A 24 6.99 6.19 3.27
C GLY A 24 7.21 7.43 4.14
N LEU A 25 6.81 7.39 5.43
CA LEU A 25 6.99 8.46 6.40
C LEU A 25 8.12 8.12 7.36
N LYS A 26 9.12 9.00 7.47
CA LYS A 26 10.17 8.88 8.49
C LYS A 26 9.65 9.36 9.85
N ILE A 27 9.76 8.51 10.85
CA ILE A 27 9.23 8.73 12.19
C ILE A 27 10.41 8.88 13.15
N ASP A 28 10.38 9.92 13.98
CA ASP A 28 11.36 10.11 15.05
C ASP A 28 11.12 9.08 16.17
N HIS A 29 11.97 8.06 16.19
CA HIS A 29 11.89 6.94 17.14
C HIS A 29 13.29 6.34 17.32
N PRO A 30 13.67 5.89 18.55
CA PRO A 30 15.00 5.36 18.83
C PRO A 30 15.32 4.04 18.12
N GLU A 31 14.29 3.33 17.64
CA GLU A 31 14.41 2.06 16.94
C GLU A 31 13.64 2.15 15.62
N GLY A 32 14.16 1.52 14.57
CA GLY A 32 13.45 1.27 13.33
C GLY A 32 13.07 -0.19 13.17
N LEU A 33 12.62 -0.57 11.99
CA LEU A 33 12.21 -1.94 11.70
C LEU A 33 13.32 -2.68 10.97
N ALA A 34 13.61 -3.89 11.41
CA ALA A 34 14.57 -4.77 10.76
C ALA A 34 13.97 -5.28 9.45
N GLY A 35 14.66 -5.08 8.34
CA GLY A 35 14.24 -5.54 7.01
C GLY A 35 15.45 -5.74 6.10
N HIS A 36 15.20 -6.32 4.93
CA HIS A 36 16.22 -6.42 3.89
C HIS A 36 16.35 -5.12 3.11
N SER A 37 15.23 -4.40 2.95
CA SER A 37 15.12 -3.05 2.38
C SER A 37 15.21 -1.98 3.49
N ASP A 38 14.50 -0.88 3.37
CA ASP A 38 14.35 0.16 4.40
C ASP A 38 13.46 -0.24 5.58
N GLY A 39 12.83 -1.43 5.54
CA GLY A 39 12.00 -1.98 6.60
C GLY A 39 10.59 -1.38 6.69
N ASP A 40 10.10 -0.70 5.64
CA ASP A 40 8.74 -0.16 5.62
C ASP A 40 7.68 -1.28 5.48
N LEU A 41 7.29 -1.84 6.64
CA LEU A 41 6.32 -2.95 6.68
C LEU A 41 4.94 -2.58 6.08
N LEU A 42 4.55 -1.29 6.12
CA LEU A 42 3.25 -0.90 5.57
C LEU A 42 3.28 -0.90 4.05
N LEU A 43 4.33 -0.35 3.42
CA LEU A 43 4.48 -0.40 1.97
C LEU A 43 4.68 -1.83 1.46
N HIS A 44 5.37 -2.70 2.22
CA HIS A 44 5.48 -4.13 1.88
C HIS A 44 4.10 -4.81 1.88
N ALA A 45 3.31 -4.62 2.94
CA ALA A 45 1.97 -5.20 3.02
C ALA A 45 1.02 -4.65 1.94
N ILE A 46 1.13 -3.35 1.58
CA ILE A 46 0.36 -2.78 0.46
C ILE A 46 0.78 -3.42 -0.86
N THR A 47 2.10 -3.57 -1.09
CA THR A 47 2.65 -4.23 -2.29
C THR A 47 2.08 -5.64 -2.44
N ASP A 48 2.14 -6.46 -1.39
CA ASP A 48 1.61 -7.82 -1.40
C ASP A 48 0.10 -7.87 -1.64
N ALA A 49 -0.66 -6.93 -1.04
CA ALA A 49 -2.09 -6.84 -1.26
C ALA A 49 -2.43 -6.54 -2.74
N LEU A 50 -1.69 -5.64 -3.38
CA LEU A 50 -1.88 -5.28 -4.78
C LEU A 50 -1.53 -6.44 -5.71
N LEU A 51 -0.34 -7.04 -5.55
CA LEU A 51 0.12 -8.18 -6.33
C LEU A 51 -0.82 -9.38 -6.17
N GLY A 52 -1.22 -9.69 -4.94
CA GLY A 52 -2.14 -10.78 -4.63
C GLY A 52 -3.52 -10.58 -5.28
N ALA A 53 -4.05 -9.34 -5.32
CA ALA A 53 -5.32 -9.03 -5.94
C ALA A 53 -5.37 -9.40 -7.44
N VAL A 54 -4.24 -9.28 -8.14
CA VAL A 54 -4.13 -9.63 -9.58
C VAL A 54 -3.47 -11.00 -9.83
N SER A 55 -3.21 -11.76 -8.75
CA SER A 55 -2.58 -13.09 -8.81
C SER A 55 -1.16 -13.07 -9.39
N ALA A 56 -0.42 -11.98 -9.19
CA ALA A 56 0.95 -11.81 -9.66
C ALA A 56 2.02 -12.38 -8.69
N GLY A 57 1.61 -12.92 -7.55
CA GLY A 57 2.52 -13.44 -6.52
C GLY A 57 2.67 -12.45 -5.35
N ASP A 58 3.89 -12.29 -4.86
CA ASP A 58 4.25 -11.49 -3.70
C ASP A 58 5.53 -10.65 -3.96
N ILE A 59 5.89 -9.81 -3.00
CA ILE A 59 7.11 -8.99 -3.05
C ILE A 59 8.37 -9.84 -3.25
N GLY A 60 8.45 -11.04 -2.65
CA GLY A 60 9.59 -11.93 -2.78
C GLY A 60 9.77 -12.51 -4.17
N THR A 61 8.69 -12.63 -4.94
CA THR A 61 8.70 -13.07 -6.34
C THR A 61 9.42 -12.05 -7.23
N PHE A 62 9.20 -10.76 -7.03
CA PHE A 62 9.79 -9.68 -7.81
C PHE A 62 11.14 -9.21 -7.26
N PHE A 63 11.30 -9.25 -5.95
CA PHE A 63 12.44 -8.69 -5.22
C PHE A 63 13.02 -9.72 -4.25
N PRO A 64 13.60 -10.81 -4.74
CA PRO A 64 14.08 -11.89 -3.88
C PRO A 64 15.14 -11.36 -2.89
N PRO A 65 15.00 -11.66 -1.60
CA PRO A 65 15.91 -11.16 -0.56
C PRO A 65 17.35 -11.72 -0.71
N SER A 66 17.54 -12.74 -1.52
CA SER A 66 18.86 -13.26 -1.89
C SER A 66 19.63 -12.37 -2.87
N ASP A 67 18.97 -11.44 -3.56
CA ASP A 67 19.62 -10.51 -4.48
C ASP A 67 20.10 -9.27 -3.70
N PRO A 68 21.44 -9.05 -3.61
CA PRO A 68 22.01 -7.93 -2.88
C PRO A 68 21.63 -6.55 -3.44
N LYS A 69 21.11 -6.48 -4.65
CA LYS A 69 20.60 -5.26 -5.28
C LYS A 69 19.51 -4.59 -4.43
N TRP A 70 18.72 -5.38 -3.74
CA TRP A 70 17.58 -4.89 -2.95
C TRP A 70 17.90 -4.56 -1.50
N LYS A 71 19.16 -4.75 -1.11
CA LYS A 71 19.60 -4.40 0.25
C LYS A 71 19.51 -2.90 0.47
N ASN A 72 18.77 -2.49 1.51
CA ASN A 72 18.47 -1.10 1.86
C ASN A 72 17.74 -0.32 0.74
N ALA A 73 17.09 -1.00 -0.19
CA ALA A 73 16.27 -0.35 -1.21
C ALA A 73 15.10 0.38 -0.57
N ASP A 74 14.69 1.49 -1.18
CA ASP A 74 13.47 2.22 -0.82
C ASP A 74 12.25 1.39 -1.21
N SER A 75 11.35 1.13 -0.27
CA SER A 75 10.15 0.31 -0.49
C SER A 75 9.14 0.94 -1.45
N THR A 76 9.28 2.21 -1.78
CA THR A 76 8.48 2.85 -2.83
C THR A 76 8.74 2.24 -4.21
N ILE A 77 9.93 1.68 -4.46
CA ILE A 77 10.27 0.96 -5.70
C ILE A 77 9.39 -0.30 -5.83
N PHE A 78 9.22 -1.03 -4.73
CA PHE A 78 8.40 -2.25 -4.71
C PHE A 78 6.92 -1.92 -4.94
N LEU A 79 6.45 -0.85 -4.29
CA LEU A 79 5.09 -0.36 -4.46
C LEU A 79 4.83 0.07 -5.91
N GLN A 80 5.78 0.79 -6.54
CA GLN A 80 5.64 1.21 -7.93
C GLN A 80 5.48 0.01 -8.87
N THR A 81 6.30 -1.04 -8.71
CA THR A 81 6.14 -2.27 -9.50
C THR A 81 4.76 -2.90 -9.31
N ALA A 82 4.23 -2.94 -8.09
CA ALA A 82 2.88 -3.47 -7.87
C ALA A 82 1.78 -2.62 -8.53
N LEU A 83 1.96 -1.29 -8.57
CA LEU A 83 1.05 -0.39 -9.29
C LEU A 83 1.09 -0.65 -10.80
N GLU A 84 2.25 -0.88 -11.37
CA GLU A 84 2.42 -1.28 -12.77
C GLU A 84 1.72 -2.60 -13.07
N GLU A 85 1.89 -3.62 -12.21
CA GLU A 85 1.25 -4.92 -12.37
C GLU A 85 -0.28 -4.85 -12.35
N ILE A 86 -0.87 -4.08 -11.41
CA ILE A 86 -2.34 -3.92 -11.39
C ILE A 86 -2.84 -3.15 -12.61
N ALA A 87 -2.09 -2.14 -13.09
CA ALA A 87 -2.43 -1.38 -14.28
C ALA A 87 -2.38 -2.27 -15.54
N LEU A 88 -1.32 -3.08 -15.71
CA LEU A 88 -1.18 -4.06 -16.78
C LEU A 88 -2.31 -5.10 -16.76
N ALA A 89 -2.73 -5.52 -15.57
CA ALA A 89 -3.89 -6.42 -15.40
C ALA A 89 -5.24 -5.74 -15.68
N GLY A 90 -5.27 -4.43 -15.95
CA GLY A 90 -6.47 -3.67 -16.25
C GLY A 90 -7.30 -3.31 -15.01
N TYR A 91 -6.65 -3.06 -13.88
CA TYR A 91 -7.30 -2.70 -12.63
C TYR A 91 -6.77 -1.37 -12.07
N LYS A 92 -7.58 -0.73 -11.25
CA LYS A 92 -7.20 0.43 -10.43
C LYS A 92 -7.70 0.27 -9.00
N ILE A 93 -7.08 0.99 -8.09
CA ILE A 93 -7.43 0.97 -6.67
C ILE A 93 -8.74 1.74 -6.45
N VAL A 94 -9.68 1.13 -5.73
CA VAL A 94 -10.91 1.77 -5.23
C VAL A 94 -10.67 2.35 -3.84
N ASN A 95 -10.17 1.51 -2.92
CA ASN A 95 -9.77 1.92 -1.59
C ASN A 95 -8.79 0.91 -0.97
N ILE A 96 -8.12 1.35 0.08
CA ILE A 96 -7.31 0.49 0.94
C ILE A 96 -7.67 0.70 2.41
N ASP A 97 -7.56 -0.37 3.17
CA ASP A 97 -7.78 -0.38 4.62
C ASP A 97 -6.63 -1.11 5.32
N CYS A 98 -5.91 -0.37 6.18
CA CYS A 98 -4.68 -0.82 6.82
C CYS A 98 -4.85 -0.87 8.34
N VAL A 99 -4.30 -1.91 8.95
CA VAL A 99 -4.19 -2.04 10.41
C VAL A 99 -2.72 -2.25 10.76
N LEU A 100 -2.17 -1.34 11.57
CA LEU A 100 -0.83 -1.44 12.13
C LEU A 100 -0.93 -1.87 13.60
N ILE A 101 -0.26 -2.95 13.96
CA ILE A 101 -0.27 -3.52 15.31
C ILE A 101 1.13 -3.42 15.89
N MET A 102 1.29 -2.54 16.90
CA MET A 102 2.57 -2.34 17.60
C MET A 102 2.36 -1.59 18.91
N HIS A 103 3.29 -1.74 19.84
CA HIS A 103 3.26 -1.00 21.10
C HIS A 103 3.66 0.48 20.93
N ARG A 104 4.69 0.73 20.15
CA ARG A 104 5.29 2.05 19.89
C ARG A 104 5.83 2.11 18.45
N PRO A 105 5.79 3.31 17.82
CA PRO A 105 5.08 4.51 18.26
C PRO A 105 3.56 4.35 18.23
N LYS A 106 2.82 5.26 18.86
CA LYS A 106 1.35 5.30 18.69
C LYS A 106 1.01 5.80 17.30
N ILE A 107 0.22 5.04 16.56
CA ILE A 107 -0.11 5.33 15.15
C ILE A 107 -1.14 6.44 15.01
N VAL A 108 -2.10 6.55 15.94
CA VAL A 108 -3.21 7.53 15.82
C VAL A 108 -2.74 8.96 15.56
N PRO A 109 -1.72 9.51 16.25
CA PRO A 109 -1.23 10.87 15.97
C PRO A 109 -0.57 11.01 14.59
N LEU A 110 -0.09 9.93 14.00
CA LEU A 110 0.64 9.89 12.72
C LEU A 110 -0.27 9.52 11.54
N ALA A 111 -1.46 8.98 11.83
CA ALA A 111 -2.34 8.38 10.81
C ALA A 111 -2.76 9.37 9.73
N GLY A 112 -2.94 10.66 10.05
CA GLY A 112 -3.28 11.69 9.08
C GLY A 112 -2.20 11.84 8.02
N GLU A 113 -0.97 12.11 8.44
CA GLU A 113 0.19 12.30 7.57
C GLU A 113 0.54 11.01 6.80
N MET A 114 0.45 9.85 7.46
CA MET A 114 0.63 8.56 6.77
C MET A 114 -0.39 8.35 5.65
N ARG A 115 -1.68 8.68 5.89
CA ARG A 115 -2.74 8.55 4.87
C ARG A 115 -2.47 9.45 3.67
N GLU A 116 -2.09 10.71 3.90
CA GLU A 116 -1.73 11.64 2.85
C GLU A 116 -0.56 11.09 2.03
N ARG A 117 0.51 10.66 2.70
CA ARG A 117 1.69 10.10 2.03
C ARG A 117 1.38 8.85 1.22
N VAL A 118 0.62 7.91 1.78
CA VAL A 118 0.22 6.69 1.07
C VAL A 118 -0.71 7.00 -0.10
N ALA A 119 -1.65 7.94 0.06
CA ALA A 119 -2.54 8.38 -1.02
C ALA A 119 -1.76 8.98 -2.19
N ASP A 120 -0.74 9.82 -1.90
CA ASP A 120 0.15 10.38 -2.91
C ASP A 120 0.93 9.28 -3.66
N LEU A 121 1.51 8.33 -2.93
CA LEU A 121 2.26 7.22 -3.53
C LEU A 121 1.37 6.33 -4.42
N LEU A 122 0.12 6.14 -4.03
CA LEU A 122 -0.86 5.34 -4.78
C LEU A 122 -1.62 6.14 -5.85
N SER A 123 -1.42 7.46 -5.91
CA SER A 123 -2.17 8.38 -6.78
C SER A 123 -3.69 8.25 -6.65
N ILE A 124 -4.19 8.11 -5.40
CA ILE A 124 -5.62 8.04 -5.08
C ILE A 124 -6.04 9.14 -4.11
N ASP A 125 -7.35 9.38 -3.98
CA ASP A 125 -7.88 10.32 -2.99
C ASP A 125 -7.58 9.81 -1.56
N VAL A 126 -7.16 10.72 -0.66
CA VAL A 126 -6.87 10.41 0.75
C VAL A 126 -8.08 9.80 1.49
N ASN A 127 -9.30 10.08 1.05
CA ASN A 127 -10.51 9.48 1.60
C ASN A 127 -10.67 7.98 1.25
N ASN A 128 -9.88 7.48 0.30
CA ASN A 128 -9.82 6.06 -0.05
C ASN A 128 -8.72 5.31 0.72
N VAL A 129 -8.00 5.98 1.61
CA VAL A 129 -6.95 5.39 2.46
C VAL A 129 -7.39 5.39 3.91
N SER A 130 -7.48 4.22 4.52
CA SER A 130 -7.72 4.04 5.96
C SER A 130 -6.49 3.45 6.63
N ILE A 131 -6.01 4.07 7.72
CA ILE A 131 -4.91 3.56 8.54
C ILE A 131 -5.33 3.59 10.01
N LYS A 132 -5.31 2.42 10.65
CA LYS A 132 -5.71 2.21 12.04
C LYS A 132 -4.54 1.65 12.86
N GLY A 133 -4.29 2.20 14.03
CA GLY A 133 -3.36 1.65 15.00
C GLY A 133 -4.07 0.73 16.01
N LYS A 134 -3.42 -0.38 16.35
CA LYS A 134 -3.84 -1.31 17.40
C LYS A 134 -2.66 -1.65 18.31
N THR A 135 -2.95 -1.91 19.57
CA THR A 135 -2.00 -2.56 20.49
C THR A 135 -2.07 -4.06 20.31
N PRO A 136 -0.95 -4.78 20.51
CA PRO A 136 -0.92 -6.24 20.27
C PRO A 136 -1.80 -7.06 21.23
N GLU A 137 -2.14 -6.53 22.41
CA GLU A 137 -2.96 -7.22 23.44
C GLU A 137 -2.47 -8.66 23.74
N GLY A 138 -1.15 -8.89 23.68
CA GLY A 138 -0.54 -10.20 23.87
C GLY A 138 -0.49 -11.11 22.64
N LEU A 139 -0.96 -10.64 21.45
CA LEU A 139 -0.91 -11.43 20.21
C LEU A 139 0.48 -11.48 19.57
N THR A 140 1.33 -10.50 19.82
CA THR A 140 2.71 -10.46 19.34
C THR A 140 3.67 -10.31 20.49
N GLN A 141 4.94 -10.72 20.28
CA GLN A 141 6.00 -10.43 21.24
C GLN A 141 6.27 -8.93 21.29
N ASP A 142 6.69 -8.44 22.45
CA ASP A 142 7.23 -7.07 22.56
C ASP A 142 8.39 -6.90 21.58
N GLY A 143 8.43 -5.74 20.92
CA GLY A 143 9.46 -5.46 19.91
C GLY A 143 9.13 -5.93 18.49
N THR A 144 7.86 -6.24 18.18
CA THR A 144 7.41 -6.57 16.83
C THR A 144 6.33 -5.60 16.35
N ALA A 145 6.42 -5.20 15.10
CA ALA A 145 5.36 -4.49 14.37
C ALA A 145 4.73 -5.41 13.32
N VAL A 146 3.42 -5.30 13.13
CA VAL A 146 2.65 -6.07 12.17
C VAL A 146 1.77 -5.14 11.35
N ALA A 147 1.67 -5.38 10.04
CA ALA A 147 0.74 -4.72 9.16
C ALA A 147 -0.21 -5.72 8.51
N HIS A 148 -1.50 -5.39 8.49
CA HIS A 148 -2.52 -6.04 7.68
C HIS A 148 -3.11 -5.01 6.74
N VAL A 149 -3.23 -5.35 5.47
CA VAL A 149 -3.77 -4.48 4.45
C VAL A 149 -4.79 -5.23 3.62
N VAL A 150 -5.93 -4.60 3.36
CA VAL A 150 -6.91 -5.05 2.37
C VAL A 150 -7.03 -3.99 1.30
N VAL A 151 -6.95 -4.39 0.04
CA VAL A 151 -7.20 -3.52 -1.11
C VAL A 151 -8.43 -3.99 -1.86
N LEU A 152 -9.21 -3.03 -2.36
CA LEU A 152 -10.27 -3.27 -3.32
C LEU A 152 -9.86 -2.64 -4.64
N LEU A 153 -9.86 -3.45 -5.69
CA LEU A 153 -9.61 -3.03 -7.06
C LEU A 153 -10.88 -3.12 -7.89
N GLU A 154 -11.02 -2.25 -8.89
CA GLU A 154 -12.04 -2.36 -9.92
C GLU A 154 -11.39 -2.40 -11.31
N SER A 155 -11.99 -3.15 -12.25
CA SER A 155 -11.52 -3.18 -13.63
C SER A 155 -11.70 -1.82 -14.29
N ILE A 156 -10.69 -1.40 -15.07
CA ILE A 156 -10.78 -0.28 -16.00
C ILE A 156 -11.21 -0.81 -17.37
N ASP A 157 -12.01 -0.02 -18.08
CA ASP A 157 -12.31 -0.31 -19.48
C ASP A 157 -11.10 0.10 -20.33
N LEU A 158 -10.17 -0.83 -20.52
CA LEU A 158 -9.08 -0.63 -21.47
C LEU A 158 -9.64 -0.71 -22.90
N PRO A 159 -9.15 0.10 -23.85
CA PRO A 159 -9.42 -0.05 -25.27
C PRO A 159 -9.17 -1.52 -25.68
N ASN A 160 -9.98 -2.05 -26.61
CA ASN A 160 -9.95 -3.47 -26.97
C ASN A 160 -8.57 -4.00 -27.46
N GLU A 161 -7.67 -3.11 -27.81
CA GLU A 161 -6.30 -3.43 -28.24
C GLU A 161 -5.43 -4.00 -27.12
N HIS A 162 -5.71 -3.66 -25.85
CA HIS A 162 -4.95 -4.11 -24.67
C HIS A 162 -5.52 -5.35 -23.96
N LYS A 163 -6.68 -5.87 -24.40
CA LYS A 163 -7.29 -7.07 -23.79
C LYS A 163 -6.53 -8.37 -24.05
N LYS A 164 -5.44 -8.35 -24.80
CA LYS A 164 -4.64 -9.53 -25.18
C LYS A 164 -3.36 -9.70 -24.36
N LEU A 165 -3.07 -8.87 -23.37
CA LEU A 165 -1.94 -9.14 -22.48
C LEU A 165 -2.30 -10.35 -21.58
N THR A 166 -2.06 -11.53 -22.11
CA THR A 166 -2.00 -12.77 -21.33
C THR A 166 -0.68 -12.75 -20.55
N LEU A 167 -0.78 -12.92 -19.23
CA LEU A 167 0.36 -13.27 -18.38
C LEU A 167 1.26 -14.28 -19.11
N HIS A 168 2.51 -13.94 -19.36
CA HIS A 168 3.60 -14.82 -19.87
C HIS A 168 4.01 -14.70 -21.33
N ALA A 169 4.05 -13.58 -21.99
CA ALA A 169 4.85 -13.60 -23.21
C ALA A 169 5.54 -12.34 -23.59
N ASP A 170 5.22 -11.19 -23.44
CA ASP A 170 6.05 -10.04 -23.85
C ASP A 170 5.82 -8.89 -22.84
N LEU A 171 6.91 -8.33 -22.31
CA LEU A 171 6.85 -7.10 -21.55
C LEU A 171 6.25 -6.02 -22.45
N PRO A 172 5.20 -5.30 -21.99
CA PRO A 172 4.62 -4.20 -22.75
C PRO A 172 5.67 -3.12 -22.98
N ASP A 173 5.52 -2.36 -24.05
CA ASP A 173 6.40 -1.23 -24.27
C ASP A 173 6.09 -0.08 -23.27
N GLU A 174 7.03 0.84 -23.16
CA GLU A 174 6.94 1.97 -22.21
C GLU A 174 5.68 2.83 -22.42
N ALA A 175 5.17 2.91 -23.65
CA ALA A 175 3.97 3.66 -24.01
C ALA A 175 2.68 2.98 -23.51
N ASP A 176 2.64 1.64 -23.47
CA ASP A 176 1.51 0.87 -22.95
C ASP A 176 1.40 1.00 -21.42
N ILE A 177 2.56 1.03 -20.74
CA ILE A 177 2.65 1.26 -19.30
C ILE A 177 2.17 2.67 -18.96
N ASP A 178 2.64 3.69 -19.67
CA ASP A 178 2.27 5.09 -19.46
C ASP A 178 0.77 5.32 -19.71
N ALA A 179 0.19 4.69 -20.75
CA ALA A 179 -1.24 4.78 -21.02
C ALA A 179 -2.10 4.14 -19.92
N ALA A 180 -1.65 2.99 -19.38
CA ALA A 180 -2.33 2.32 -18.27
C ALA A 180 -2.24 3.12 -16.97
N LEU A 181 -1.07 3.68 -16.64
CA LEU A 181 -0.87 4.55 -15.48
C LEU A 181 -1.69 5.83 -15.58
N ALA A 182 -1.77 6.46 -16.77
CA ALA A 182 -2.60 7.64 -17.00
C ALA A 182 -4.11 7.36 -16.83
N ALA A 183 -4.56 6.15 -17.15
CA ALA A 183 -5.95 5.73 -16.94
C ALA A 183 -6.29 5.52 -15.45
N VAL A 184 -5.30 5.08 -14.66
CA VAL A 184 -5.42 4.89 -13.20
C VAL A 184 -5.39 6.24 -12.46
N ALA A 185 -4.56 7.19 -12.90
CA ALA A 185 -4.32 8.47 -12.24
C ALA A 185 -5.45 9.53 -12.42
N LYS A 186 -6.50 9.26 -13.18
CA LYS A 186 -7.61 10.23 -13.35
C LYS A 186 -8.50 10.25 -12.12
N PRO A 187 -8.54 11.35 -11.33
CA PRO A 187 -9.46 11.48 -10.21
C PRO A 187 -10.90 11.41 -10.72
N ARG A 188 -11.74 10.64 -10.03
CA ARG A 188 -13.19 10.65 -10.25
C ARG A 188 -13.74 12.01 -9.82
N ASP A 189 -14.50 12.65 -10.69
CA ASP A 189 -15.34 13.77 -10.30
C ASP A 189 -16.45 13.28 -9.37
N ILE A 190 -16.25 13.48 -8.06
CA ILE A 190 -17.20 13.12 -7.00
C ILE A 190 -18.18 14.26 -6.68
N SER A 191 -18.18 15.37 -7.43
CA SER A 191 -19.06 16.53 -7.21
C SER A 191 -20.56 16.17 -7.27
N ALA A 192 -20.91 15.05 -7.93
CA ALA A 192 -22.28 14.55 -8.05
C ALA A 192 -22.78 13.70 -6.87
N LEU A 193 -21.94 13.32 -5.91
CA LEU A 193 -22.33 12.38 -4.85
C LEU A 193 -22.93 13.00 -3.59
N GLY A 194 -23.05 14.34 -3.49
CA GLY A 194 -23.92 15.08 -2.54
C GLY A 194 -23.90 14.63 -1.05
N ARG A 195 -22.91 13.87 -0.59
CA ARG A 195 -22.84 13.43 0.80
C ARG A 195 -22.11 14.46 1.67
N LYS A 196 -22.87 15.17 2.49
CA LYS A 196 -22.31 15.84 3.68
C LYS A 196 -21.69 14.77 4.58
N LEU A 197 -20.42 14.91 4.88
CA LEU A 197 -19.76 14.14 5.93
C LEU A 197 -20.45 14.42 7.27
N PRO A 198 -20.69 13.43 8.13
CA PRO A 198 -21.17 13.68 9.48
C PRO A 198 -20.11 14.50 10.23
N THR A 199 -20.51 15.65 10.76
CA THR A 199 -19.69 16.40 11.71
C THR A 199 -19.73 15.66 13.03
N PHE A 200 -18.58 15.12 13.46
CA PHE A 200 -18.42 14.61 14.81
C PHE A 200 -18.27 15.79 15.77
N ASP A 201 -19.23 15.93 16.68
CA ASP A 201 -19.15 16.86 17.79
C ASP A 201 -18.13 16.33 18.79
N THR A 202 -17.15 17.15 19.16
CA THR A 202 -16.03 16.74 20.03
C THR A 202 -16.40 16.77 21.51
N ASP A 203 -17.64 17.10 21.86
CA ASP A 203 -18.07 17.31 23.26
C ASP A 203 -18.54 16.04 24.00
N ASP A 204 -18.56 14.87 23.34
CA ASP A 204 -19.01 13.60 23.96
C ASP A 204 -17.85 12.72 24.50
N LEU A 205 -16.65 13.26 24.70
CA LEU A 205 -15.50 12.56 25.27
C LEU A 205 -15.02 13.21 26.59
N THR A 206 -15.89 13.28 27.57
CA THR A 206 -15.48 13.47 28.98
C THR A 206 -15.81 12.25 29.82
#